data_0d0a7888931704f3670cd490a6dc025c
#
_entry.id   0d0a7888931704f3670cd490a6dc025c
#
_cell.length_a   1.000
_cell.length_b   1.000
_cell.length_c   1.000
_cell.angle_alpha   90.00
_cell.angle_beta   90.00
_cell.angle_gamma   90.00
#
_symmetry.space_group_name_H-M   'P 1'
#
loop_
_entity.id
_entity.type
_entity.pdbx_description
1 polymer ?
#
loop_
_entity_poly.entity_id
_entity_poly.type
_entity_poly.pdbx_seq_one_letter_code
_entity_poly.pdbx_strand_id
1 'polypeptide(L)'
;MTTHYLDDVIQGHQVIQSLNVDDLPAGEHKFWFCIATNALGQWQHMPVLVFKGAESGKKFVITAGVHGDEYNGVLAAQQVARDLVGKSMAGCVTIVPTINLTGMLNHSRDFYSADPDVSPANLNRFFPGDDKGNEAQRYLHAIWHHLLKPNAELAIDLHTQTSGAIYPLYIFADFRLAQSLEMARLAGPDAILNDPGDAGVLETVWNQHGIPSITIEVGMGRYTESDLVARTASGIANILRHHNVIQGDSIAPKPAFEGQSVTSIRAELGGFILPQVAMMQSVEQGALLAIQYDSFGDEVWRYHAPKAGIVLSHNIESMRAAGSLVVRLIHA
;
A
#
# COMPACT_ATOMS: atom_id res chain seq x y z
N MET A 1 3.57 23.81 -12.10
CA MET A 1 2.43 23.20 -12.83
C MET A 1 1.15 23.76 -12.24
N THR A 2 0.11 24.01 -13.04
CA THR A 2 -1.20 24.49 -12.57
C THR A 2 -2.22 23.36 -12.68
N THR A 3 -3.30 23.43 -11.88
CA THR A 3 -4.44 22.53 -12.02
C THR A 3 -5.10 22.76 -13.39
N HIS A 4 -5.20 21.68 -14.18
CA HIS A 4 -5.82 21.74 -15.51
C HIS A 4 -7.19 21.06 -15.45
N TYR A 5 -8.23 21.88 -15.52
CA TYR A 5 -9.62 21.45 -15.59
C TYR A 5 -10.00 21.13 -17.03
N LEU A 6 -10.69 20.03 -17.25
CA LEU A 6 -11.36 19.74 -18.51
C LEU A 6 -12.81 20.23 -18.44
N ASP A 7 -13.41 20.55 -19.61
CA ASP A 7 -14.81 20.99 -19.69
C ASP A 7 -15.79 19.83 -19.52
N ASP A 8 -15.53 18.94 -18.55
CA ASP A 8 -16.30 17.74 -18.30
C ASP A 8 -16.59 17.55 -16.81
N VAL A 9 -17.80 17.04 -16.51
CA VAL A 9 -18.28 16.75 -15.16
C VAL A 9 -18.87 15.34 -15.12
N ILE A 10 -18.28 14.46 -14.36
CA ILE A 10 -18.72 13.08 -14.20
C ILE A 10 -19.30 12.90 -12.79
N GLN A 11 -20.55 12.45 -12.70
CA GLN A 11 -21.25 12.23 -11.42
C GLN A 11 -21.22 13.45 -10.48
N GLY A 12 -21.26 14.67 -11.04
CA GLY A 12 -21.22 15.90 -10.27
C GLY A 12 -19.82 16.37 -9.83
N HIS A 13 -18.76 15.66 -10.23
CA HIS A 13 -17.37 16.02 -9.94
C HIS A 13 -16.63 16.45 -11.20
N GLN A 14 -15.87 17.56 -11.05
CA GLN A 14 -15.04 18.11 -12.13
C GLN A 14 -13.97 17.12 -12.58
N VAL A 15 -13.72 17.04 -13.89
CA VAL A 15 -12.62 16.27 -14.46
C VAL A 15 -11.37 17.16 -14.54
N ILE A 16 -10.22 16.61 -14.11
CA ILE A 16 -8.92 17.27 -14.19
C ILE A 16 -7.90 16.39 -14.91
N GLN A 17 -6.92 17.00 -15.57
CA GLN A 17 -5.81 16.32 -16.23
C GLN A 17 -4.47 16.55 -15.50
N SER A 18 -4.38 17.55 -14.66
CA SER A 18 -3.29 17.77 -13.71
C SER A 18 -3.80 18.45 -12.46
N LEU A 19 -3.14 18.20 -11.34
CA LEU A 19 -3.47 18.80 -10.04
C LEU A 19 -2.27 19.56 -9.47
N ASN A 20 -2.51 20.80 -9.07
CA ASN A 20 -1.66 21.53 -8.13
C ASN A 20 -2.52 21.97 -6.94
N VAL A 21 -2.32 21.38 -5.77
CA VAL A 21 -3.12 21.70 -4.58
C VAL A 21 -2.97 23.16 -4.12
N ASP A 22 -1.89 23.83 -4.53
CA ASP A 22 -1.70 25.25 -4.19
C ASP A 22 -2.70 26.17 -4.90
N ASP A 23 -3.22 25.76 -6.06
CA ASP A 23 -4.23 26.51 -6.81
C ASP A 23 -5.64 26.41 -6.21
N LEU A 24 -5.86 25.42 -5.34
CA LEU A 24 -7.19 25.18 -4.77
C LEU A 24 -7.48 26.13 -3.61
N PRO A 25 -8.72 26.59 -3.44
CA PRO A 25 -9.14 27.24 -2.21
C PRO A 25 -9.15 26.21 -1.05
N ALA A 26 -9.15 26.71 0.19
CA ALA A 26 -9.36 25.86 1.36
C ALA A 26 -10.73 25.17 1.28
N GLY A 27 -10.78 23.90 1.68
CA GLY A 27 -12.01 23.08 1.64
C GLY A 27 -11.78 21.66 1.15
N GLU A 28 -12.88 20.99 0.87
CA GLU A 28 -12.94 19.62 0.37
C GLU A 28 -13.19 19.65 -1.14
N HIS A 29 -12.38 18.90 -1.88
CA HIS A 29 -12.51 18.80 -3.32
C HIS A 29 -12.52 17.33 -3.75
N LYS A 30 -13.34 17.01 -4.73
CA LYS A 30 -13.42 15.69 -5.36
C LYS A 30 -13.31 15.87 -6.85
N PHE A 31 -12.38 15.13 -7.45
CA PHE A 31 -12.10 15.18 -8.88
C PHE A 31 -12.11 13.79 -9.47
N TRP A 32 -12.40 13.73 -10.77
CA TRP A 32 -11.99 12.64 -11.62
C TRP A 32 -10.71 13.04 -12.33
N PHE A 33 -9.61 12.36 -12.02
CA PHE A 33 -8.35 12.58 -12.72
C PHE A 33 -8.34 11.76 -14.02
N CYS A 34 -8.21 12.45 -15.15
CA CYS A 34 -8.13 11.86 -16.48
C CYS A 34 -6.68 11.40 -16.73
N ILE A 35 -6.47 10.08 -16.82
CA ILE A 35 -5.13 9.49 -16.86
C ILE A 35 -4.65 9.37 -18.30
N ALA A 36 -5.36 8.57 -19.10
CA ALA A 36 -5.04 8.18 -20.48
C ALA A 36 -6.30 7.66 -21.18
N THR A 37 -6.23 7.40 -22.46
CA THR A 37 -7.28 6.68 -23.18
C THR A 37 -6.99 5.18 -23.19
N ASN A 38 -8.06 4.37 -23.09
CA ASN A 38 -7.99 2.94 -23.37
C ASN A 38 -7.90 2.67 -24.88
N ALA A 39 -7.83 1.41 -25.29
CA ALA A 39 -7.73 1.01 -26.70
C ALA A 39 -8.97 1.39 -27.57
N LEU A 40 -10.08 1.75 -26.95
CA LEU A 40 -11.28 2.28 -27.65
C LEU A 40 -11.26 3.81 -27.77
N GLY A 41 -10.20 4.48 -27.28
CA GLY A 41 -10.13 5.94 -27.23
C GLY A 41 -10.97 6.58 -26.12
N GLN A 42 -11.48 5.78 -25.17
CA GLN A 42 -12.26 6.28 -24.05
C GLN A 42 -11.30 6.69 -22.91
N TRP A 43 -11.57 7.83 -22.31
CA TRP A 43 -10.78 8.32 -21.18
C TRP A 43 -10.96 7.44 -19.94
N GLN A 44 -9.84 7.08 -19.33
CA GLN A 44 -9.78 6.40 -18.03
C GLN A 44 -9.68 7.45 -16.92
N HIS A 45 -10.57 7.36 -15.95
CA HIS A 45 -10.66 8.32 -14.84
C HIS A 45 -10.46 7.62 -13.51
N MET A 46 -9.70 8.21 -12.60
CA MET A 46 -9.59 7.75 -11.23
C MET A 46 -10.08 8.83 -10.25
N PRO A 47 -10.67 8.46 -9.12
CA PRO A 47 -11.12 9.41 -8.12
C PRO A 47 -9.91 10.02 -7.38
N VAL A 48 -9.97 11.32 -7.15
CA VAL A 48 -9.00 12.06 -6.33
C VAL A 48 -9.78 12.91 -5.34
N LEU A 49 -9.41 12.80 -4.06
CA LEU A 49 -9.97 13.60 -2.99
C LEU A 49 -8.88 14.51 -2.43
N VAL A 50 -9.21 15.78 -2.21
CA VAL A 50 -8.27 16.76 -1.64
C VAL A 50 -8.95 17.45 -0.47
N PHE A 51 -8.27 17.44 0.67
CA PHE A 51 -8.65 18.16 1.87
C PHE A 51 -7.58 19.23 2.11
N LYS A 52 -7.93 20.51 1.86
CA LYS A 52 -7.01 21.62 1.98
C LYS A 52 -7.38 22.53 3.14
N GLY A 53 -6.44 22.74 4.05
CA GLY A 53 -6.57 23.66 5.16
C GLY A 53 -6.52 25.14 4.72
N ALA A 54 -7.06 26.02 5.56
CA ALA A 54 -6.93 27.45 5.38
C ALA A 54 -5.52 27.98 5.75
N GLU A 55 -4.81 27.23 6.59
CA GLU A 55 -3.46 27.57 7.04
C GLU A 55 -2.42 26.76 6.28
N SER A 56 -1.21 27.34 6.14
CA SER A 56 -0.06 26.64 5.58
C SER A 56 0.36 25.47 6.47
N GLY A 57 0.74 24.38 5.87
CA GLY A 57 1.17 23.16 6.56
C GLY A 57 1.72 22.13 5.58
N LYS A 58 1.99 20.92 6.08
CA LYS A 58 2.53 19.82 5.27
C LYS A 58 1.53 19.33 4.24
N LYS A 59 2.06 18.89 3.10
CA LYS A 59 1.30 18.24 2.03
C LYS A 59 1.53 16.74 2.06
N PHE A 60 0.46 16.00 2.33
CA PHE A 60 0.47 14.55 2.29
C PHE A 60 -0.21 14.03 1.04
N VAL A 61 0.39 13.00 0.43
CA VAL A 61 -0.28 12.17 -0.56
C VAL A 61 -0.47 10.77 0.02
N ILE A 62 -1.70 10.27 -0.03
CA ILE A 62 -2.06 8.91 0.38
C ILE A 62 -2.56 8.18 -0.84
N THR A 63 -1.89 7.08 -1.19
CA THR A 63 -2.22 6.24 -2.34
C THR A 63 -2.72 4.88 -1.87
N ALA A 64 -3.55 4.23 -2.68
CA ALA A 64 -3.97 2.84 -2.49
C ALA A 64 -4.33 2.18 -3.82
N GLY A 65 -4.43 0.86 -3.81
CA GLY A 65 -4.87 0.10 -4.98
C GLY A 65 -3.87 0.10 -6.13
N VAL A 66 -2.57 0.20 -5.86
CA VAL A 66 -1.50 -0.06 -6.84
C VAL A 66 -1.59 -1.50 -7.32
N HIS A 67 -1.96 -2.42 -6.43
CA HIS A 67 -2.40 -3.76 -6.80
C HIS A 67 -3.93 -3.84 -6.69
N GLY A 68 -4.57 -4.35 -7.74
CA GLY A 68 -6.03 -4.24 -7.87
C GLY A 68 -6.84 -5.21 -7.01
N ASP A 69 -6.22 -6.13 -6.30
CA ASP A 69 -6.86 -7.07 -5.37
C ASP A 69 -6.60 -6.75 -3.89
N GLU A 70 -6.01 -5.60 -3.59
CA GLU A 70 -5.62 -5.17 -2.24
C GLU A 70 -6.64 -4.18 -1.63
N TYR A 71 -7.85 -4.68 -1.34
CA TYR A 71 -9.00 -3.83 -0.99
C TYR A 71 -8.89 -3.15 0.37
N ASN A 72 -8.21 -3.74 1.36
CA ASN A 72 -8.10 -3.13 2.69
C ASN A 72 -7.36 -1.79 2.65
N GLY A 73 -6.33 -1.64 1.79
CA GLY A 73 -5.68 -0.36 1.55
C GLY A 73 -6.63 0.70 1.01
N VAL A 74 -7.47 0.32 0.04
CA VAL A 74 -8.51 1.20 -0.54
C VAL A 74 -9.53 1.60 0.52
N LEU A 75 -10.02 0.64 1.32
CA LEU A 75 -10.99 0.89 2.38
C LEU A 75 -10.41 1.80 3.47
N ALA A 76 -9.13 1.64 3.82
CA ALA A 76 -8.44 2.51 4.77
C ALA A 76 -8.31 3.94 4.22
N ALA A 77 -7.91 4.11 2.94
CA ALA A 77 -7.87 5.42 2.29
C ALA A 77 -9.23 6.11 2.30
N GLN A 78 -10.30 5.37 1.99
CA GLN A 78 -11.67 5.88 2.03
C GLN A 78 -12.14 6.20 3.46
N GLN A 79 -11.71 5.43 4.47
CA GLN A 79 -12.01 5.73 5.87
C GLN A 79 -11.32 7.02 6.30
N VAL A 80 -10.03 7.20 5.99
CA VAL A 80 -9.30 8.45 6.23
C VAL A 80 -10.02 9.63 5.58
N ALA A 81 -10.47 9.49 4.32
CA ALA A 81 -11.21 10.54 3.64
C ALA A 81 -12.50 10.92 4.41
N ARG A 82 -13.28 9.93 4.86
CA ARG A 82 -14.49 10.18 5.66
C ARG A 82 -14.17 10.88 6.99
N ASP A 83 -13.08 10.48 7.62
CA ASP A 83 -12.67 11.02 8.93
C ASP A 83 -12.13 12.46 8.83
N LEU A 84 -11.71 12.90 7.64
CA LEU A 84 -11.22 14.26 7.37
C LEU A 84 -12.35 15.25 7.05
N VAL A 85 -13.54 14.76 6.68
CA VAL A 85 -14.69 15.64 6.36
C VAL A 85 -15.01 16.57 7.53
N GLY A 86 -15.09 17.86 7.25
CA GLY A 86 -15.42 18.91 8.22
C GLY A 86 -14.33 19.22 9.25
N LYS A 87 -13.13 18.64 9.12
CA LYS A 87 -12.02 18.93 10.06
C LYS A 87 -11.33 20.25 9.72
N SER A 88 -10.99 21.01 10.76
CA SER A 88 -10.03 22.11 10.61
C SER A 88 -8.64 21.55 10.35
N MET A 89 -7.96 22.07 9.33
CA MET A 89 -6.68 21.55 8.85
C MET A 89 -5.70 22.66 8.54
N ALA A 90 -4.40 22.34 8.67
CA ALA A 90 -3.29 23.10 8.10
C ALA A 90 -2.59 22.24 7.02
N GLY A 91 -2.21 22.87 5.90
CA GLY A 91 -1.63 22.13 4.77
C GLY A 91 -2.66 21.41 3.93
N CYS A 92 -2.32 20.19 3.45
CA CYS A 92 -3.16 19.49 2.50
C CYS A 92 -3.01 17.97 2.60
N VAL A 93 -4.11 17.24 2.43
CA VAL A 93 -4.10 15.78 2.25
C VAL A 93 -4.78 15.45 0.93
N THR A 94 -4.02 14.85 0.01
CA THR A 94 -4.51 14.33 -1.27
C THR A 94 -4.62 12.81 -1.15
N ILE A 95 -5.79 12.25 -1.47
CA ILE A 95 -6.05 10.81 -1.39
C ILE A 95 -6.40 10.28 -2.77
N VAL A 96 -5.65 9.27 -3.22
CA VAL A 96 -5.85 8.56 -4.49
C VAL A 96 -6.13 7.09 -4.17
N PRO A 97 -7.39 6.70 -3.95
CA PRO A 97 -7.72 5.40 -3.36
C PRO A 97 -7.62 4.23 -4.32
N THR A 98 -7.52 4.47 -5.65
CA THR A 98 -7.63 3.41 -6.66
C THR A 98 -6.70 3.68 -7.84
N ILE A 99 -5.42 3.29 -7.70
CA ILE A 99 -4.45 3.54 -8.79
C ILE A 99 -4.63 2.56 -9.95
N ASN A 100 -4.76 1.26 -9.70
CA ASN A 100 -4.84 0.23 -10.73
C ASN A 100 -6.28 -0.09 -11.11
N LEU A 101 -6.87 0.68 -12.02
CA LEU A 101 -8.28 0.51 -12.40
C LEU A 101 -8.54 -0.84 -13.08
N THR A 102 -7.68 -1.25 -14.02
CA THR A 102 -7.89 -2.51 -14.76
C THR A 102 -7.68 -3.73 -13.88
N GLY A 103 -6.69 -3.70 -12.98
CA GLY A 103 -6.48 -4.74 -11.98
C GLY A 103 -7.66 -4.88 -11.02
N MET A 104 -8.20 -3.76 -10.51
CA MET A 104 -9.35 -3.80 -9.61
C MET A 104 -10.60 -4.39 -10.26
N LEU A 105 -10.91 -3.99 -11.49
CA LEU A 105 -12.07 -4.54 -12.22
C LEU A 105 -11.93 -6.04 -12.51
N ASN A 106 -10.70 -6.55 -12.57
CA ASN A 106 -10.41 -7.96 -12.78
C ASN A 106 -10.09 -8.72 -11.49
N HIS A 107 -10.21 -8.09 -10.31
CA HIS A 107 -9.81 -8.67 -9.01
C HIS A 107 -8.39 -9.24 -9.05
N SER A 108 -7.49 -8.54 -9.70
CA SER A 108 -6.12 -8.97 -9.95
C SER A 108 -5.10 -8.00 -9.37
N ARG A 109 -3.99 -8.56 -8.93
CA ARG A 109 -2.82 -7.79 -8.51
C ARG A 109 -2.29 -6.92 -9.66
N ASP A 110 -2.26 -7.47 -10.86
CA ASP A 110 -1.59 -6.87 -12.00
C ASP A 110 -2.51 -5.95 -12.81
N PHE A 111 -1.90 -5.01 -13.51
CA PHE A 111 -2.52 -4.16 -14.52
C PHE A 111 -2.66 -4.93 -15.83
N TYR A 112 -3.81 -4.81 -16.47
CA TYR A 112 -4.10 -5.43 -17.76
C TYR A 112 -4.08 -4.39 -18.86
N SER A 113 -3.18 -4.60 -19.82
CA SER A 113 -3.16 -3.89 -21.09
C SER A 113 -4.10 -4.56 -22.11
N ALA A 114 -4.63 -3.78 -23.03
CA ALA A 114 -5.35 -4.31 -24.19
C ALA A 114 -4.40 -4.79 -25.32
N ASP A 115 -3.10 -4.52 -25.20
CA ASP A 115 -2.08 -4.99 -26.14
C ASP A 115 -1.82 -6.50 -25.93
N PRO A 116 -2.12 -7.36 -26.94
CA PRO A 116 -1.97 -8.81 -26.80
C PRO A 116 -0.50 -9.27 -26.68
N ASP A 117 0.45 -8.44 -27.04
CA ASP A 117 1.87 -8.75 -26.98
C ASP A 117 2.49 -8.38 -25.60
N VAL A 118 1.68 -7.82 -24.68
CA VAL A 118 2.13 -7.38 -23.35
C VAL A 118 1.49 -8.24 -22.27
N SER A 119 2.33 -8.87 -21.44
CA SER A 119 1.86 -9.58 -20.23
C SER A 119 1.28 -8.62 -19.20
N PRO A 120 0.36 -9.08 -18.32
CA PRO A 120 -0.08 -8.30 -17.17
C PRO A 120 1.10 -7.78 -16.35
N ALA A 121 1.02 -6.53 -15.90
CA ALA A 121 2.14 -5.81 -15.29
C ALA A 121 1.90 -5.50 -13.82
N ASN A 122 2.85 -5.86 -12.96
CA ASN A 122 2.88 -5.34 -11.60
C ASN A 122 3.29 -3.86 -11.64
N LEU A 123 2.32 -2.95 -11.49
CA LEU A 123 2.58 -1.50 -11.54
C LEU A 123 3.66 -1.06 -10.55
N ASN A 124 3.75 -1.72 -9.40
CA ASN A 124 4.73 -1.41 -8.35
C ASN A 124 6.16 -1.92 -8.69
N ARG A 125 6.49 -1.96 -9.99
CA ARG A 125 7.83 -2.21 -10.54
C ARG A 125 8.19 -1.22 -11.65
N PHE A 126 7.28 -0.27 -11.95
CA PHE A 126 7.43 0.61 -13.10
C PHE A 126 7.34 2.10 -12.77
N PHE A 127 7.16 2.49 -11.49
CA PHE A 127 7.23 3.91 -11.13
C PHE A 127 8.63 4.48 -11.39
N PRO A 128 8.74 5.73 -11.82
CA PRO A 128 7.70 6.76 -12.02
C PRO A 128 6.97 6.67 -13.39
N GLY A 129 7.15 5.60 -14.14
CA GLY A 129 6.64 5.46 -15.50
C GLY A 129 7.54 6.06 -16.58
N ASP A 130 7.09 5.95 -17.84
CA ASP A 130 7.80 6.46 -19.01
C ASP A 130 6.77 6.92 -20.07
N ASP A 131 6.84 8.15 -20.54
CA ASP A 131 5.94 8.72 -21.55
C ASP A 131 6.08 8.09 -22.94
N LYS A 132 7.16 7.36 -23.17
CA LYS A 132 7.46 6.62 -24.41
C LYS A 132 7.36 5.11 -24.24
N GLY A 133 7.05 4.65 -23.03
CA GLY A 133 6.93 3.24 -22.70
C GLY A 133 5.63 2.60 -23.20
N ASN A 134 5.36 1.38 -22.72
CA ASN A 134 4.10 0.68 -22.95
C ASN A 134 2.93 1.33 -22.17
N GLU A 135 1.71 0.78 -22.33
CA GLU A 135 0.50 1.34 -21.70
C GLU A 135 0.65 1.52 -20.18
N ALA A 136 1.16 0.52 -19.47
CA ALA A 136 1.37 0.59 -18.01
C ALA A 136 2.37 1.70 -17.62
N GLN A 137 3.45 1.83 -18.35
CA GLN A 137 4.48 2.85 -18.08
C GLN A 137 3.95 4.27 -18.38
N ARG A 138 3.20 4.46 -19.47
CA ARG A 138 2.55 5.75 -19.80
C ARG A 138 1.47 6.11 -18.77
N TYR A 139 0.70 5.13 -18.34
CA TYR A 139 -0.30 5.27 -17.29
C TYR A 139 0.32 5.79 -15.99
N LEU A 140 1.39 5.16 -15.53
CA LEU A 140 2.11 5.60 -14.32
C LEU A 140 2.80 6.95 -14.49
N HIS A 141 3.37 7.23 -15.67
CA HIS A 141 3.95 8.53 -15.97
C HIS A 141 2.96 9.68 -15.78
N ALA A 142 1.75 9.51 -16.32
CA ALA A 142 0.70 10.52 -16.16
C ALA A 142 0.33 10.73 -14.68
N ILE A 143 0.12 9.65 -13.94
CA ILE A 143 -0.21 9.69 -12.50
C ILE A 143 0.91 10.35 -11.70
N TRP A 144 2.16 9.92 -11.89
CA TRP A 144 3.29 10.42 -11.13
C TRP A 144 3.55 11.91 -11.38
N HIS A 145 3.63 12.31 -12.64
CA HIS A 145 4.06 13.67 -13.00
C HIS A 145 2.94 14.70 -12.91
N HIS A 146 1.69 14.31 -13.13
CA HIS A 146 0.58 15.27 -13.16
C HIS A 146 -0.32 15.25 -11.92
N LEU A 147 -0.16 14.24 -11.05
CA LEU A 147 -0.99 14.13 -9.86
C LEU A 147 -0.17 13.96 -8.57
N LEU A 148 0.73 12.97 -8.50
CA LEU A 148 1.34 12.59 -7.23
C LEU A 148 2.48 13.52 -6.82
N LYS A 149 3.59 13.49 -7.56
CA LYS A 149 4.83 14.21 -7.21
C LYS A 149 4.65 15.70 -6.92
N PRO A 150 3.86 16.47 -7.70
CA PRO A 150 3.71 17.91 -7.46
C PRO A 150 3.01 18.27 -6.15
N ASN A 151 2.29 17.33 -5.54
CA ASN A 151 1.40 17.57 -4.44
C ASN A 151 1.85 16.92 -3.11
N ALA A 152 3.07 16.38 -3.04
CA ALA A 152 3.58 15.67 -1.87
C ALA A 152 4.83 16.30 -1.29
N GLU A 153 4.87 16.44 0.03
CA GLU A 153 6.08 16.57 0.86
C GLU A 153 6.32 15.32 1.70
N LEU A 154 5.25 14.56 1.97
CA LEU A 154 5.25 13.26 2.64
C LEU A 154 4.25 12.35 1.95
N ALA A 155 4.53 11.03 1.91
CA ALA A 155 3.65 10.10 1.23
C ALA A 155 3.40 8.83 2.06
N ILE A 156 2.21 8.24 1.88
CA ILE A 156 1.81 6.96 2.47
C ILE A 156 1.19 6.13 1.36
N ASP A 157 1.74 4.93 1.10
CA ASP A 157 1.17 3.99 0.16
C ASP A 157 0.50 2.83 0.91
N LEU A 158 -0.77 2.56 0.60
CA LEU A 158 -1.58 1.58 1.30
C LEU A 158 -1.72 0.33 0.44
N HIS A 159 -1.22 -0.76 0.96
CA HIS A 159 -1.21 -2.08 0.36
C HIS A 159 -1.88 -3.13 1.23
N THR A 160 -1.88 -4.34 0.76
CA THR A 160 -1.97 -5.56 1.54
C THR A 160 -0.90 -6.54 1.06
N GLN A 161 -0.62 -7.54 1.85
CA GLN A 161 0.15 -8.67 1.34
C GLN A 161 -0.70 -9.55 0.40
N THR A 162 -0.01 -10.41 -0.34
CA THR A 162 -0.64 -11.34 -1.29
C THR A 162 -1.64 -12.25 -0.59
N SER A 163 -2.74 -12.61 -1.26
CA SER A 163 -3.74 -13.56 -0.76
C SER A 163 -3.17 -14.94 -0.42
N GLY A 164 -3.85 -15.68 0.44
CA GLY A 164 -3.50 -17.05 0.85
C GLY A 164 -2.53 -17.16 2.03
N ALA A 165 -2.09 -16.04 2.59
CA ALA A 165 -1.32 -15.98 3.84
C ALA A 165 -1.80 -14.82 4.71
N ILE A 166 -1.94 -15.07 6.01
CA ILE A 166 -2.34 -14.05 6.99
C ILE A 166 -1.13 -13.20 7.38
N TYR A 167 -1.38 -11.90 7.59
CA TYR A 167 -0.37 -10.92 8.02
C TYR A 167 -0.93 -10.01 9.11
N PRO A 168 -0.09 -9.48 10.02
CA PRO A 168 -0.47 -8.42 10.94
C PRO A 168 -0.57 -7.08 10.19
N LEU A 169 -0.93 -6.01 10.89
CA LEU A 169 -0.66 -4.67 10.40
C LEU A 169 0.86 -4.44 10.46
N TYR A 170 1.53 -4.33 9.32
CA TYR A 170 2.95 -4.06 9.31
C TYR A 170 3.34 -3.06 8.23
N ILE A 171 4.53 -2.48 8.38
CA ILE A 171 4.98 -1.35 7.57
C ILE A 171 6.37 -1.62 7.02
N PHE A 172 6.57 -1.29 5.75
CA PHE A 172 7.88 -1.08 5.17
C PHE A 172 8.29 0.38 5.36
N ALA A 173 9.52 0.60 5.81
CA ALA A 173 10.11 1.92 5.93
C ALA A 173 11.62 1.85 5.73
N ASP A 174 12.19 2.81 5.03
CA ASP A 174 13.63 2.97 4.94
C ASP A 174 14.17 3.56 6.25
N PHE A 175 14.84 2.75 7.07
CA PHE A 175 15.36 3.17 8.39
C PHE A 175 16.49 4.21 8.28
N ARG A 176 17.05 4.43 7.09
CA ARG A 176 18.01 5.51 6.83
C ARG A 176 17.34 6.88 6.81
N LEU A 177 16.02 6.93 6.59
CA LEU A 177 15.21 8.14 6.52
C LEU A 177 14.44 8.32 7.84
N ALA A 178 14.92 9.24 8.68
CA ALA A 178 14.34 9.47 10.01
C ALA A 178 12.83 9.77 9.98
N GLN A 179 12.36 10.54 9.00
CA GLN A 179 10.94 10.87 8.87
C GLN A 179 10.08 9.66 8.45
N SER A 180 10.60 8.77 7.58
CA SER A 180 9.90 7.53 7.20
C SER A 180 9.75 6.60 8.41
N LEU A 181 10.83 6.39 9.17
CA LEU A 181 10.80 5.58 10.39
C LEU A 181 9.88 6.19 11.46
N GLU A 182 9.88 7.52 11.62
CA GLU A 182 8.98 8.23 12.53
C GLU A 182 7.50 8.01 12.15
N MET A 183 7.15 8.21 10.87
CA MET A 183 5.79 7.95 10.38
C MET A 183 5.38 6.50 10.60
N ALA A 184 6.28 5.54 10.33
CA ALA A 184 6.01 4.12 10.55
C ALA A 184 5.70 3.81 12.03
N ARG A 185 6.46 4.37 12.95
CA ARG A 185 6.22 4.23 14.40
C ARG A 185 4.89 4.86 14.83
N LEU A 186 4.61 6.07 14.34
CA LEU A 186 3.36 6.81 14.65
C LEU A 186 2.10 6.10 14.15
N ALA A 187 2.19 5.33 13.08
CA ALA A 187 1.07 4.54 12.55
C ALA A 187 0.64 3.39 13.49
N GLY A 188 1.49 2.97 14.44
CA GLY A 188 1.16 1.95 15.43
C GLY A 188 0.94 0.54 14.87
N PRO A 189 1.83 0.02 13.98
CA PRO A 189 1.74 -1.33 13.46
C PRO A 189 2.18 -2.37 14.50
N ASP A 190 2.00 -3.64 14.15
CA ASP A 190 2.54 -4.76 14.94
C ASP A 190 4.04 -4.98 14.65
N ALA A 191 4.47 -4.72 13.40
CA ALA A 191 5.87 -4.81 12.99
C ALA A 191 6.24 -3.72 11.97
N ILE A 192 7.51 -3.32 11.97
CA ILE A 192 8.13 -2.44 10.96
C ILE A 192 9.32 -3.19 10.37
N LEU A 193 9.37 -3.30 9.05
CA LEU A 193 10.51 -3.91 8.35
C LEU A 193 11.35 -2.81 7.71
N ASN A 194 12.66 -2.85 7.96
CA ASN A 194 13.60 -2.01 7.24
C ASN A 194 13.61 -2.39 5.75
N ASP A 195 13.17 -1.47 4.92
CA ASP A 195 13.17 -1.64 3.47
C ASP A 195 14.01 -0.53 2.82
N PRO A 196 15.25 -0.84 2.39
CA PRO A 196 16.07 0.12 1.64
C PRO A 196 15.54 0.41 0.25
N GLY A 197 14.50 -0.30 -0.20
CA GLY A 197 13.75 -0.11 -1.43
C GLY A 197 14.27 -0.87 -2.63
N ASP A 198 13.34 -1.19 -3.52
CA ASP A 198 13.57 -1.78 -4.84
C ASP A 198 13.24 -0.78 -5.96
N ALA A 199 13.94 -0.85 -7.09
CA ALA A 199 13.68 0.01 -8.25
C ALA A 199 12.24 -0.17 -8.77
N GLY A 200 11.56 0.95 -9.05
CA GLY A 200 10.21 0.96 -9.59
C GLY A 200 9.09 0.74 -8.57
N VAL A 201 9.41 0.54 -7.29
CA VAL A 201 8.45 0.53 -6.19
C VAL A 201 8.09 1.97 -5.82
N LEU A 202 6.82 2.26 -5.60
CA LEU A 202 6.33 3.63 -5.39
C LEU A 202 6.97 4.29 -4.16
N GLU A 203 7.07 3.59 -3.03
CA GLU A 203 7.75 4.09 -1.83
C GLU A 203 9.20 4.48 -2.12
N THR A 204 9.94 3.59 -2.79
CA THR A 204 11.34 3.84 -3.16
C THR A 204 11.46 5.07 -4.05
N VAL A 205 10.55 5.23 -5.02
CA VAL A 205 10.56 6.38 -5.94
C VAL A 205 10.25 7.68 -5.21
N TRP A 206 9.30 7.69 -4.25
CA TRP A 206 9.07 8.83 -3.37
C TRP A 206 10.35 9.22 -2.61
N ASN A 207 10.97 8.26 -1.93
CA ASN A 207 12.17 8.45 -1.13
C ASN A 207 13.35 8.98 -1.97
N GLN A 208 13.54 8.45 -3.19
CA GLN A 208 14.57 8.91 -4.13
C GLN A 208 14.36 10.35 -4.61
N HIS A 209 13.11 10.82 -4.61
CA HIS A 209 12.76 12.20 -4.94
C HIS A 209 12.75 13.15 -3.74
N GLY A 210 13.24 12.69 -2.58
CA GLY A 210 13.32 13.49 -1.35
C GLY A 210 11.96 13.69 -0.66
N ILE A 211 10.99 12.81 -0.93
CA ILE A 211 9.67 12.79 -0.31
C ILE A 211 9.61 11.57 0.61
N PRO A 212 9.84 11.73 1.92
CA PRO A 212 9.80 10.61 2.86
C PRO A 212 8.46 9.88 2.79
N SER A 213 8.50 8.57 2.68
CA SER A 213 7.33 7.73 2.50
C SER A 213 7.41 6.43 3.28
N ILE A 214 6.26 5.80 3.46
CA ILE A 214 6.09 4.47 4.04
C ILE A 214 5.06 3.68 3.23
N THR A 215 5.21 2.35 3.22
CA THR A 215 4.17 1.43 2.74
C THR A 215 3.52 0.74 3.92
N ILE A 216 2.19 0.88 4.06
CA ILE A 216 1.40 0.20 5.10
C ILE A 216 0.70 -1.01 4.49
N GLU A 217 1.01 -2.18 5.02
CA GLU A 217 0.43 -3.47 4.64
C GLU A 217 -0.75 -3.78 5.57
N VAL A 218 -1.96 -3.63 5.05
CA VAL A 218 -3.21 -3.76 5.80
C VAL A 218 -3.73 -5.20 5.70
N GLY A 219 -2.99 -6.14 6.30
CA GLY A 219 -3.36 -7.55 6.27
C GLY A 219 -3.16 -8.21 4.90
N MET A 220 -4.15 -8.99 4.47
CA MET A 220 -4.11 -9.87 3.30
C MET A 220 -5.00 -9.37 2.16
N GLY A 221 -4.57 -9.57 0.92
CA GLY A 221 -5.38 -9.29 -0.29
C GLY A 221 -6.64 -10.16 -0.38
N ARG A 222 -7.67 -9.65 -1.05
CA ARG A 222 -8.95 -10.32 -1.35
C ARG A 222 -9.77 -10.73 -0.12
N TYR A 223 -9.42 -10.28 1.06
CA TYR A 223 -10.12 -10.52 2.31
C TYR A 223 -10.27 -9.22 3.09
N THR A 224 -11.50 -8.89 3.52
CA THR A 224 -11.76 -7.64 4.25
C THR A 224 -11.50 -7.82 5.74
N GLU A 225 -10.53 -7.05 6.26
CA GLU A 225 -10.10 -7.06 7.66
C GLU A 225 -10.43 -5.70 8.29
N SER A 226 -11.67 -5.52 8.69
CA SER A 226 -12.21 -4.24 9.17
C SER A 226 -11.43 -3.65 10.36
N ASP A 227 -10.90 -4.50 11.25
CA ASP A 227 -10.11 -4.06 12.40
C ASP A 227 -8.76 -3.48 11.95
N LEU A 228 -8.11 -4.08 10.95
CA LEU A 228 -6.86 -3.56 10.40
C LEU A 228 -7.09 -2.27 9.61
N VAL A 229 -8.20 -2.19 8.87
CA VAL A 229 -8.64 -0.96 8.18
C VAL A 229 -8.81 0.19 9.19
N ALA A 230 -9.54 -0.04 10.29
CA ALA A 230 -9.76 0.97 11.32
C ALA A 230 -8.46 1.36 12.04
N ARG A 231 -7.58 0.40 12.37
CA ARG A 231 -6.26 0.67 12.95
C ARG A 231 -5.40 1.51 12.02
N THR A 232 -5.38 1.20 10.72
CA THR A 232 -4.65 1.96 9.70
C THR A 232 -5.14 3.40 9.62
N ALA A 233 -6.45 3.63 9.54
CA ALA A 233 -7.03 4.97 9.51
C ALA A 233 -6.68 5.77 10.79
N SER A 234 -6.74 5.13 11.96
CA SER A 234 -6.34 5.74 13.23
C SER A 234 -4.85 6.09 13.28
N GLY A 235 -3.99 5.23 12.76
CA GLY A 235 -2.54 5.45 12.65
C GLY A 235 -2.22 6.62 11.72
N ILE A 236 -2.87 6.70 10.57
CA ILE A 236 -2.72 7.84 9.64
C ILE A 236 -3.19 9.14 10.31
N ALA A 237 -4.32 9.12 11.01
CA ALA A 237 -4.77 10.29 11.75
C ALA A 237 -3.75 10.72 12.83
N ASN A 238 -3.06 9.76 13.44
CA ASN A 238 -1.98 10.04 14.40
C ASN A 238 -0.77 10.70 13.75
N ILE A 239 -0.35 10.23 12.56
CA ILE A 239 0.69 10.86 11.75
C ILE A 239 0.30 12.31 11.40
N LEU A 240 -0.94 12.51 10.92
CA LEU A 240 -1.42 13.84 10.55
C LEU A 240 -1.47 14.81 11.73
N ARG A 241 -1.80 14.34 12.97
CA ARG A 241 -1.73 15.15 14.19
C ARG A 241 -0.30 15.51 14.54
N HIS A 242 0.63 14.56 14.47
CA HIS A 242 2.05 14.79 14.75
C HIS A 242 2.63 15.90 13.86
N HIS A 243 2.25 15.91 12.60
CA HIS A 243 2.66 16.94 11.63
C HIS A 243 1.77 18.20 11.65
N ASN A 244 0.88 18.35 12.63
CA ASN A 244 -0.05 19.47 12.77
C ASN A 244 -0.93 19.73 11.54
N VAL A 245 -1.23 18.69 10.76
CA VAL A 245 -2.14 18.78 9.61
C VAL A 245 -3.59 18.79 10.09
N ILE A 246 -3.92 18.02 11.11
CA ILE A 246 -5.22 18.06 11.80
C ILE A 246 -5.03 18.37 13.28
N GLN A 247 -6.06 18.94 13.91
CA GLN A 247 -6.00 19.30 15.33
C GLN A 247 -5.97 18.05 16.24
N GLY A 248 -5.35 18.22 17.42
CA GLY A 248 -5.25 17.22 18.48
C GLY A 248 -3.81 16.75 18.70
N ASP A 249 -3.58 16.17 19.87
CA ASP A 249 -2.28 15.64 20.22
C ASP A 249 -2.02 14.29 19.55
N SER A 250 -0.78 14.08 19.10
CA SER A 250 -0.35 12.75 18.68
C SER A 250 -0.20 11.83 19.89
N ILE A 251 -0.59 10.58 19.72
CA ILE A 251 -0.52 9.54 20.75
C ILE A 251 0.72 8.69 20.49
N ALA A 252 1.52 8.45 21.53
CA ALA A 252 2.60 7.47 21.45
C ALA A 252 2.00 6.06 21.33
N PRO A 253 2.13 5.36 20.19
CA PRO A 253 1.59 4.03 20.02
C PRO A 253 2.40 3.00 20.81
N LYS A 254 1.86 1.79 20.93
CA LYS A 254 2.66 0.67 21.46
C LYS A 254 3.88 0.44 20.56
N PRO A 255 5.05 0.14 21.12
CA PRO A 255 6.23 -0.20 20.32
C PRO A 255 5.95 -1.39 19.41
N ALA A 256 6.23 -1.23 18.12
CA ALA A 256 6.21 -2.29 17.13
C ALA A 256 7.49 -3.12 17.20
N PHE A 257 7.46 -4.35 16.68
CA PHE A 257 8.70 -5.08 16.42
C PHE A 257 9.42 -4.47 15.20
N GLU A 258 10.63 -3.97 15.38
CA GLU A 258 11.45 -3.40 14.31
C GLU A 258 12.43 -4.45 13.80
N GLY A 259 12.22 -4.92 12.57
CA GLY A 259 13.05 -5.95 11.94
C GLY A 259 13.92 -5.41 10.82
N GLN A 260 15.11 -6.03 10.68
CA GLN A 260 16.08 -5.70 9.64
C GLN A 260 16.00 -6.65 8.44
N SER A 261 15.40 -7.81 8.62
CA SER A 261 15.33 -8.83 7.57
C SER A 261 14.19 -9.80 7.77
N VAL A 262 13.84 -10.51 6.71
CA VAL A 262 12.86 -11.60 6.75
C VAL A 262 13.46 -12.89 6.21
N THR A 263 12.95 -14.02 6.72
CA THR A 263 13.21 -15.35 6.17
C THR A 263 11.89 -15.97 5.72
N SER A 264 11.79 -16.34 4.45
CA SER A 264 10.62 -17.01 3.90
C SER A 264 10.87 -18.51 3.83
N ILE A 265 10.11 -19.27 4.62
CA ILE A 265 10.06 -20.71 4.56
C ILE A 265 9.05 -21.09 3.47
N ARG A 266 9.50 -21.88 2.49
CA ARG A 266 8.70 -22.25 1.32
C ARG A 266 8.46 -23.74 1.26
N ALA A 267 7.36 -24.14 0.63
CA ALA A 267 6.99 -25.54 0.44
C ALA A 267 8.03 -26.28 -0.42
N GLU A 268 8.59 -27.38 0.11
CA GLU A 268 9.51 -28.25 -0.62
C GLU A 268 8.78 -29.09 -1.66
N LEU A 269 7.58 -29.53 -1.34
CA LEU A 269 6.72 -30.38 -2.18
C LEU A 269 5.33 -29.74 -2.30
N GLY A 270 4.56 -30.14 -3.30
CA GLY A 270 3.11 -29.89 -3.34
C GLY A 270 2.39 -30.72 -2.28
N GLY A 271 1.28 -30.19 -1.72
CA GLY A 271 0.48 -30.91 -0.74
C GLY A 271 -0.28 -29.98 0.20
N PHE A 272 -0.72 -30.52 1.33
CA PHE A 272 -1.53 -29.82 2.32
C PHE A 272 -0.66 -29.45 3.52
N ILE A 273 -0.51 -28.16 3.79
CA ILE A 273 0.38 -27.64 4.83
C ILE A 273 -0.44 -26.98 5.93
N LEU A 274 -0.25 -27.46 7.16
CA LEU A 274 -0.92 -26.96 8.36
C LEU A 274 0.10 -26.22 9.25
N PRO A 275 -0.04 -24.88 9.41
CA PRO A 275 0.79 -24.12 10.34
C PRO A 275 0.64 -24.62 11.79
N GLN A 276 1.74 -24.60 12.53
CA GLN A 276 1.82 -24.97 13.95
C GLN A 276 2.19 -23.76 14.83
N VAL A 277 2.12 -22.56 14.25
CA VAL A 277 2.50 -21.30 14.90
C VAL A 277 1.40 -20.27 14.73
N ALA A 278 1.36 -19.31 15.64
CA ALA A 278 0.49 -18.14 15.56
C ALA A 278 1.24 -16.92 15.02
N MET A 279 0.49 -15.99 14.44
CA MET A 279 1.02 -14.69 14.00
C MET A 279 1.60 -13.92 15.20
N MET A 280 2.72 -13.24 14.99
CA MET A 280 3.51 -12.51 16.00
C MET A 280 4.07 -13.38 17.14
N GLN A 281 4.04 -14.71 17.00
CA GLN A 281 4.68 -15.63 17.95
C GLN A 281 6.20 -15.55 17.82
N SER A 282 6.91 -15.44 18.95
CA SER A 282 8.35 -15.64 19.00
C SER A 282 8.70 -17.11 18.86
N VAL A 283 9.65 -17.45 18.03
CA VAL A 283 10.14 -18.81 17.81
C VAL A 283 11.66 -18.86 17.89
N GLU A 284 12.16 -19.94 18.51
CA GLU A 284 13.59 -20.23 18.55
C GLU A 284 14.03 -21.02 17.30
N GLN A 285 15.33 -21.06 17.02
CA GLN A 285 15.90 -21.90 16.00
C GLN A 285 15.51 -23.37 16.25
N GLY A 286 15.05 -24.06 15.19
CA GLY A 286 14.60 -25.46 15.27
C GLY A 286 13.14 -25.64 15.70
N ALA A 287 12.42 -24.58 16.09
CA ALA A 287 11.00 -24.67 16.41
C ALA A 287 10.18 -25.19 15.20
N LEU A 288 9.20 -26.07 15.46
CA LEU A 288 8.30 -26.57 14.44
C LEU A 288 7.36 -25.42 13.99
N LEU A 289 7.33 -25.16 12.69
CA LEU A 289 6.53 -24.09 12.09
C LEU A 289 5.29 -24.60 11.38
N ALA A 290 5.40 -25.72 10.66
CA ALA A 290 4.30 -26.32 9.91
C ALA A 290 4.55 -27.81 9.65
N ILE A 291 3.47 -28.55 9.38
CA ILE A 291 3.50 -29.96 8.96
C ILE A 291 2.83 -30.07 7.60
N GLN A 292 3.44 -30.82 6.68
CA GLN A 292 2.91 -31.08 5.35
C GLN A 292 2.44 -32.53 5.21
N TYR A 293 1.29 -32.68 4.58
CA TYR A 293 0.65 -33.93 4.27
C TYR A 293 0.49 -34.10 2.76
N ASP A 294 0.53 -35.33 2.28
CA ASP A 294 0.21 -35.64 0.89
C ASP A 294 -1.32 -35.82 0.68
N SER A 295 -1.71 -36.29 -0.52
CA SER A 295 -3.11 -36.48 -0.88
C SER A 295 -3.75 -37.70 -0.18
N PHE A 296 -2.97 -38.58 0.45
CA PHE A 296 -3.44 -39.71 1.25
C PHE A 296 -3.60 -39.35 2.73
N GLY A 297 -3.10 -38.14 3.14
CA GLY A 297 -3.09 -37.71 4.54
C GLY A 297 -1.85 -38.18 5.31
N ASP A 298 -0.87 -38.76 4.62
CA ASP A 298 0.39 -39.14 5.24
C ASP A 298 1.30 -37.91 5.42
N GLU A 299 1.95 -37.82 6.59
CA GLU A 299 2.92 -36.76 6.87
C GLU A 299 4.16 -36.99 6.00
N VAL A 300 4.50 -35.96 5.17
CA VAL A 300 5.63 -36.05 4.24
C VAL A 300 6.75 -35.06 4.54
N TRP A 301 6.47 -33.98 5.30
CA TRP A 301 7.49 -32.98 5.62
C TRP A 301 7.17 -32.19 6.89
N ARG A 302 8.21 -31.76 7.61
CA ARG A 302 8.15 -30.83 8.73
C ARG A 302 9.02 -29.62 8.46
N TYR A 303 8.45 -28.43 8.64
CA TYR A 303 9.14 -27.16 8.48
C TYR A 303 9.59 -26.64 9.83
N HIS A 304 10.87 -26.32 9.96
CA HIS A 304 11.47 -25.81 11.21
C HIS A 304 12.06 -24.42 10.97
N ALA A 305 12.10 -23.61 12.03
CA ALA A 305 12.70 -22.30 11.99
C ALA A 305 14.22 -22.40 11.78
N PRO A 306 14.79 -21.80 10.71
CA PRO A 306 16.22 -21.88 10.46
C PRO A 306 17.04 -21.01 11.42
N LYS A 307 16.41 -20.01 12.03
CA LYS A 307 16.94 -19.14 13.09
C LYS A 307 15.81 -18.59 13.94
N ALA A 308 16.10 -18.06 15.11
CA ALA A 308 15.11 -17.41 15.97
C ALA A 308 14.51 -16.17 15.29
N GLY A 309 13.24 -15.87 15.56
CA GLY A 309 12.52 -14.71 14.99
C GLY A 309 11.08 -14.61 15.46
N ILE A 310 10.35 -13.66 14.89
CA ILE A 310 8.91 -13.49 15.11
C ILE A 310 8.18 -13.96 13.85
N VAL A 311 7.09 -14.71 14.02
CA VAL A 311 6.23 -15.14 12.90
C VAL A 311 5.49 -13.94 12.35
N LEU A 312 5.93 -13.45 11.18
CA LEU A 312 5.29 -12.33 10.48
C LEU A 312 4.09 -12.79 9.67
N SER A 313 4.12 -14.03 9.15
CA SER A 313 3.00 -14.57 8.40
C SER A 313 3.05 -16.09 8.34
N HIS A 314 1.89 -16.70 8.10
CA HIS A 314 1.77 -18.10 7.71
C HIS A 314 0.63 -18.31 6.71
N ASN A 315 0.67 -19.42 5.96
CA ASN A 315 -0.40 -19.75 5.03
C ASN A 315 -1.73 -20.03 5.75
N ILE A 316 -2.84 -19.66 5.11
CA ILE A 316 -4.21 -20.02 5.53
C ILE A 316 -4.88 -20.96 4.51
N GLU A 317 -4.44 -20.94 3.27
CA GLU A 317 -4.81 -21.92 2.27
C GLU A 317 -3.91 -23.14 2.45
N SER A 318 -4.47 -24.27 2.87
CA SER A 318 -3.69 -25.47 3.19
C SER A 318 -3.06 -26.12 1.96
N MET A 319 -3.74 -26.13 0.82
CA MET A 319 -3.19 -26.68 -0.44
C MET A 319 -2.14 -25.73 -1.02
N ARG A 320 -0.89 -26.19 -1.08
CA ARG A 320 0.24 -25.38 -1.55
C ARG A 320 1.02 -26.11 -2.64
N ALA A 321 1.40 -25.38 -3.67
CA ALA A 321 2.36 -25.86 -4.65
C ALA A 321 3.79 -25.76 -4.09
N ALA A 322 4.71 -26.58 -4.61
CA ALA A 322 6.13 -26.44 -4.31
C ALA A 322 6.60 -24.99 -4.60
N GLY A 323 7.45 -24.45 -3.72
CA GLY A 323 7.93 -23.06 -3.78
C GLY A 323 6.99 -22.01 -3.18
N SER A 324 5.72 -22.35 -2.86
CA SER A 324 4.78 -21.43 -2.22
C SER A 324 5.23 -21.07 -0.80
N LEU A 325 4.88 -19.85 -0.35
CA LEU A 325 5.16 -19.40 1.03
C LEU A 325 4.38 -20.26 2.03
N VAL A 326 5.06 -20.71 3.06
CA VAL A 326 4.50 -21.45 4.22
C VAL A 326 4.47 -20.56 5.45
N VAL A 327 5.64 -20.07 5.87
CA VAL A 327 5.80 -19.18 7.03
C VAL A 327 6.84 -18.12 6.65
N ARG A 328 6.64 -16.90 7.14
CA ARG A 328 7.65 -15.84 7.08
C ARG A 328 8.02 -15.42 8.50
N LEU A 329 9.30 -15.37 8.77
CA LEU A 329 9.84 -14.87 10.02
C LEU A 329 10.48 -13.51 9.78
N ILE A 330 10.28 -12.57 10.74
CA ILE A 330 10.97 -11.28 10.79
C ILE A 330 12.02 -11.33 11.90
N HIS A 331 13.15 -10.68 11.66
CA HIS A 331 14.32 -10.69 12.55
C HIS A 331 14.79 -9.27 12.83
N ALA A 332 15.23 -9.03 14.08
CA ALA A 332 15.89 -7.80 14.49
C ALA A 332 17.25 -7.60 13.80
#